data_aec8dae7bf82955229135f98cc07e544
#
_entry.id   aec8dae7bf82955229135f98cc07e544
#
_cell.length_a   1.000
_cell.length_b   1.000
_cell.length_c   1.000
_cell.angle_alpha   90.00
_cell.angle_beta   90.00
_cell.angle_gamma   90.00
#
_symmetry.space_group_name_H-M   'P 1'
#
loop_
_entity.id
_entity.type
_entity.pdbx_description
1 polymer ?
#
loop_
_entity_poly.entity_id
_entity_poly.type
_entity_poly.pdbx_seq_one_letter_code
_entity_poly.pdbx_strand_id
1 'polypeptide(L)'
;FENHRRRTYVGLSLMAAQAFFYNAIFFTYALILIDFYDVASDRVGLYLLPFAIGNFLGPVLIGRMFDTHGRRIMIAFTYIASGLLLALTGWLFVRNLIDATTQTACWTIIFFFASCAASSAYLTVSETFPLEIRAMAIAFFYAVGTGIGGVLAPSLFGLLIDTGSRVSVFWGYLFGSALMIFAGCVAWIWGINAERKSLEDVARPLTFVGTE
;
A
#
# COMPACT_ATOMS: atom_id res chain seq x y z
N PHE A 1 6.05 2.52 -22.85
CA PHE A 1 5.78 3.43 -21.71
C PHE A 1 5.60 4.89 -22.17
N GLU A 2 6.29 5.37 -23.20
CA GLU A 2 6.18 6.75 -23.66
C GLU A 2 4.74 7.15 -24.06
N ASN A 3 4.03 6.28 -24.75
CA ASN A 3 2.64 6.52 -25.18
C ASN A 3 1.62 6.45 -24.02
N HIS A 4 2.03 5.99 -22.83
CA HIS A 4 1.16 5.80 -21.67
C HIS A 4 1.73 6.44 -20.40
N ARG A 5 2.40 7.58 -20.49
CA ARG A 5 3.11 8.24 -19.38
C ARG A 5 2.26 8.37 -18.11
N ARG A 6 1.02 8.86 -18.22
CA ARG A 6 0.13 9.00 -17.04
C ARG A 6 -0.14 7.67 -16.35
N ARG A 7 -0.41 6.60 -17.12
CA ARG A 7 -0.64 5.24 -16.61
C ARG A 7 0.62 4.70 -15.92
N THR A 8 1.78 4.98 -16.47
CA THR A 8 3.07 4.60 -15.90
C THR A 8 3.31 5.29 -14.56
N TYR A 9 3.08 6.61 -14.44
CA TYR A 9 3.21 7.33 -13.17
C TYR A 9 2.24 6.83 -12.12
N VAL A 10 0.98 6.57 -12.47
CA VAL A 10 -0.01 5.98 -11.57
C VAL A 10 0.46 4.60 -11.09
N GLY A 11 0.81 3.70 -12.01
CA GLY A 11 1.28 2.36 -11.66
C GLY A 11 2.52 2.37 -10.76
N LEU A 12 3.54 3.16 -11.09
CA LEU A 12 4.77 3.28 -10.29
C LEU A 12 4.49 3.83 -8.89
N SER A 13 3.72 4.92 -8.79
CA SER A 13 3.42 5.53 -7.50
C SER A 13 2.63 4.59 -6.58
N LEU A 14 1.62 3.90 -7.12
CA LEU A 14 0.83 2.93 -6.37
C LEU A 14 1.69 1.74 -5.92
N MET A 15 2.43 1.13 -6.84
CA MET A 15 3.25 -0.05 -6.53
C MET A 15 4.39 0.27 -5.55
N ALA A 16 5.10 1.38 -5.74
CA ALA A 16 6.20 1.77 -4.86
C ALA A 16 5.69 2.14 -3.46
N ALA A 17 4.62 2.93 -3.36
CA ALA A 17 4.08 3.35 -2.08
C ALA A 17 3.54 2.16 -1.27
N GLN A 18 2.75 1.27 -1.87
CA GLN A 18 2.22 0.11 -1.16
C GLN A 18 3.34 -0.87 -0.77
N ALA A 19 4.32 -1.12 -1.65
CA ALA A 19 5.41 -2.02 -1.33
C ALA A 19 6.27 -1.49 -0.18
N PHE A 20 6.61 -0.19 -0.19
CA PHE A 20 7.31 0.45 0.92
C PHE A 20 6.51 0.33 2.22
N PHE A 21 5.24 0.72 2.19
CA PHE A 21 4.36 0.71 3.36
C PHE A 21 4.21 -0.68 3.99
N TYR A 22 3.94 -1.69 3.15
CA TYR A 22 3.80 -3.06 3.61
C TYR A 22 5.09 -3.60 4.24
N ASN A 23 6.20 -3.46 3.53
CA ASN A 23 7.47 -4.00 4.00
C ASN A 23 7.99 -3.24 5.23
N ALA A 24 7.78 -1.92 5.30
CA ALA A 24 8.13 -1.12 6.46
C ALA A 24 7.47 -1.62 7.75
N ILE A 25 6.17 -1.92 7.69
CA ILE A 25 5.43 -2.35 8.88
C ILE A 25 5.59 -3.85 9.11
N PHE A 26 5.38 -4.68 8.08
CA PHE A 26 5.34 -6.13 8.22
C PHE A 26 6.65 -6.72 8.73
N PHE A 27 7.79 -6.29 8.18
CA PHE A 27 9.10 -6.81 8.58
C PHE A 27 9.63 -6.21 9.89
N THR A 28 9.13 -5.05 10.30
CA THR A 28 9.60 -4.41 11.53
C THR A 28 8.62 -4.52 12.70
N TYR A 29 7.46 -5.11 12.46
CA TYR A 29 6.41 -5.29 13.46
C TYR A 29 6.91 -5.94 14.75
N ALA A 30 7.63 -7.06 14.62
CA ALA A 30 8.17 -7.79 15.76
C ALA A 30 9.16 -6.94 16.56
N LEU A 31 10.06 -6.22 15.87
CA LEU A 31 11.03 -5.33 16.50
C LEU A 31 10.35 -4.22 17.30
N ILE A 32 9.32 -3.60 16.74
CA ILE A 32 8.55 -2.55 17.45
C ILE A 32 7.91 -3.10 18.72
N LEU A 33 7.34 -4.32 18.69
CA LEU A 33 6.74 -4.94 19.87
C LEU A 33 7.78 -5.31 20.94
N ILE A 34 8.92 -5.81 20.54
CA ILE A 34 9.99 -6.21 21.46
C ILE A 34 10.68 -4.98 22.04
N ASP A 35 11.15 -4.07 21.21
CA ASP A 35 12.07 -3.00 21.62
C ASP A 35 11.34 -1.82 22.29
N PHE A 36 10.07 -1.58 21.95
CA PHE A 36 9.33 -0.42 22.49
C PHE A 36 8.19 -0.79 23.44
N TYR A 37 7.78 -2.05 23.48
CA TYR A 37 6.67 -2.51 24.32
C TYR A 37 7.04 -3.70 25.22
N ASP A 38 8.30 -4.13 25.22
CA ASP A 38 8.80 -5.25 26.05
C ASP A 38 8.00 -6.53 25.88
N VAL A 39 7.44 -6.78 24.70
CA VAL A 39 6.70 -8.01 24.39
C VAL A 39 7.70 -9.16 24.23
N ALA A 40 7.51 -10.23 25.01
CA ALA A 40 8.36 -11.42 24.91
C ALA A 40 8.28 -12.05 23.51
N SER A 41 9.43 -12.47 22.97
CA SER A 41 9.56 -12.96 21.58
C SER A 41 8.64 -14.13 21.25
N ASP A 42 8.35 -14.99 22.24
CA ASP A 42 7.43 -16.14 22.13
C ASP A 42 5.96 -15.71 21.96
N ARG A 43 5.60 -14.49 22.38
CA ARG A 43 4.23 -13.94 22.29
C ARG A 43 3.99 -13.09 21.05
N VAL A 44 5.01 -12.63 20.36
CA VAL A 44 4.88 -11.76 19.17
C VAL A 44 3.97 -12.39 18.10
N GLY A 45 4.05 -13.72 17.93
CA GLY A 45 3.19 -14.45 16.99
C GLY A 45 1.67 -14.28 17.24
N LEU A 46 1.26 -14.10 18.50
CA LEU A 46 -0.16 -13.89 18.85
C LEU A 46 -0.66 -12.51 18.37
N TYR A 47 0.21 -11.51 18.37
CA TYR A 47 -0.12 -10.17 17.88
C TYR A 47 -0.21 -10.11 16.34
N LEU A 48 0.37 -11.08 15.61
CA LEU A 48 0.24 -11.18 14.16
C LEU A 48 -1.14 -11.66 13.69
N LEU A 49 -1.87 -12.39 14.54
CA LEU A 49 -3.18 -12.94 14.17
C LEU A 49 -4.22 -11.86 13.84
N PRO A 50 -4.48 -10.84 14.70
CA PRO A 50 -5.41 -9.77 14.39
C PRO A 50 -5.02 -9.00 13.13
N PHE A 51 -3.73 -8.77 12.95
CA PHE A 51 -3.18 -8.13 11.78
C PHE A 51 -3.48 -8.92 10.47
N ALA A 52 -3.27 -10.24 10.48
CA ALA A 52 -3.60 -11.10 9.35
C ALA A 52 -5.12 -11.11 9.05
N ILE A 53 -5.96 -11.08 10.10
CA ILE A 53 -7.42 -10.98 9.95
C ILE A 53 -7.80 -9.64 9.27
N GLY A 54 -7.26 -8.52 9.72
CA GLY A 54 -7.49 -7.21 9.08
C GLY A 54 -7.10 -7.22 7.61
N ASN A 55 -5.92 -7.74 7.32
CA ASN A 55 -5.40 -7.86 5.95
C ASN A 55 -6.28 -8.71 5.03
N PHE A 56 -6.89 -9.78 5.55
CA PHE A 56 -7.82 -10.63 4.82
C PHE A 56 -9.20 -9.98 4.65
N LEU A 57 -9.76 -9.42 5.71
CA LEU A 57 -11.12 -8.88 5.71
C LEU A 57 -11.25 -7.62 4.85
N GLY A 58 -10.21 -6.84 4.70
CA GLY A 58 -10.24 -5.62 3.89
C GLY A 58 -10.75 -5.88 2.47
N PRO A 59 -10.03 -6.63 1.63
CA PRO A 59 -10.47 -6.94 0.26
C PRO A 59 -11.81 -7.65 0.18
N VAL A 60 -12.13 -8.54 1.14
CA VAL A 60 -13.40 -9.28 1.16
C VAL A 60 -14.59 -8.37 1.37
N LEU A 61 -14.49 -7.41 2.30
CA LEU A 61 -15.60 -6.53 2.65
C LEU A 61 -15.68 -5.28 1.76
N ILE A 62 -14.53 -4.67 1.44
CA ILE A 62 -14.48 -3.42 0.65
C ILE A 62 -14.34 -3.70 -0.85
N GLY A 63 -13.85 -4.87 -1.26
CA GLY A 63 -13.54 -5.16 -2.67
C GLY A 63 -14.71 -4.86 -3.63
N ARG A 64 -15.94 -5.21 -3.25
CA ARG A 64 -17.14 -4.92 -4.04
C ARG A 64 -17.38 -3.40 -4.25
N MET A 65 -16.90 -2.56 -3.34
CA MET A 65 -17.09 -1.12 -3.46
C MET A 65 -16.28 -0.52 -4.62
N PHE A 66 -15.19 -1.16 -5.04
CA PHE A 66 -14.41 -0.71 -6.20
C PHE A 66 -15.22 -0.75 -7.51
N ASP A 67 -16.15 -1.69 -7.62
CA ASP A 67 -17.02 -1.81 -8.80
C ASP A 67 -18.31 -0.99 -8.69
N THR A 68 -18.73 -0.61 -7.46
CA THR A 68 -19.98 0.13 -7.23
C THR A 68 -19.80 1.63 -7.07
N HIS A 69 -18.71 2.06 -6.42
CA HIS A 69 -18.41 3.49 -6.17
C HIS A 69 -17.34 4.04 -7.14
N GLY A 70 -16.74 3.17 -7.95
CA GLY A 70 -15.71 3.56 -8.90
C GLY A 70 -14.29 3.28 -8.41
N ARG A 71 -13.49 2.67 -9.28
CA ARG A 71 -12.12 2.23 -8.95
C ARG A 71 -11.22 3.38 -8.55
N ARG A 72 -11.24 4.48 -9.30
CA ARG A 72 -10.42 5.66 -9.04
C ARG A 72 -10.67 6.24 -7.64
N ILE A 73 -11.94 6.34 -7.23
CA ILE A 73 -12.32 6.87 -5.92
C ILE A 73 -11.87 5.94 -4.80
N MET A 74 -12.13 4.64 -4.95
CA MET A 74 -11.80 3.65 -3.93
C MET A 74 -10.29 3.44 -3.78
N ILE A 75 -9.52 3.48 -4.88
CA ILE A 75 -8.05 3.46 -4.82
C ILE A 75 -7.55 4.66 -4.02
N ALA A 76 -7.95 5.87 -4.40
CA ALA A 76 -7.54 7.08 -3.69
C ALA A 76 -7.93 7.04 -2.21
N PHE A 77 -9.17 6.63 -1.91
CA PHE A 77 -9.66 6.51 -0.54
C PHE A 77 -8.83 5.53 0.29
N THR A 78 -8.60 4.30 -0.19
CA THR A 78 -7.88 3.28 0.59
C THR A 78 -6.41 3.66 0.82
N TYR A 79 -5.75 4.28 -0.16
CA TYR A 79 -4.39 4.79 -0.02
C TYR A 79 -4.30 5.94 0.98
N ILE A 80 -5.14 6.96 0.84
CA ILE A 80 -5.16 8.13 1.73
C ILE A 80 -5.55 7.72 3.14
N ALA A 81 -6.59 6.89 3.31
CA ALA A 81 -7.02 6.41 4.61
C ALA A 81 -5.91 5.65 5.33
N SER A 82 -5.22 4.72 4.65
CA SER A 82 -4.08 3.99 5.22
C SER A 82 -2.95 4.92 5.65
N GLY A 83 -2.62 5.92 4.82
CA GLY A 83 -1.60 6.91 5.14
C GLY A 83 -1.97 7.75 6.37
N LEU A 84 -3.20 8.29 6.42
CA LEU A 84 -3.67 9.10 7.55
C LEU A 84 -3.73 8.29 8.86
N LEU A 85 -4.21 7.05 8.80
CA LEU A 85 -4.25 6.16 9.95
C LEU A 85 -2.83 5.83 10.46
N LEU A 86 -1.86 5.65 9.57
CA LEU A 86 -0.46 5.44 9.96
C LEU A 86 0.14 6.68 10.61
N ALA A 87 -0.10 7.88 10.09
CA ALA A 87 0.35 9.12 10.69
C ALA A 87 -0.23 9.32 12.10
N LEU A 88 -1.54 9.05 12.25
CA LEU A 88 -2.22 9.12 13.55
C LEU A 88 -1.64 8.09 14.53
N THR A 89 -1.46 6.84 14.10
CA THR A 89 -0.87 5.79 14.94
C THR A 89 0.55 6.15 15.35
N GLY A 90 1.36 6.68 14.42
CA GLY A 90 2.71 7.16 14.71
C GLY A 90 2.72 8.30 15.72
N TRP A 91 1.78 9.23 15.64
CA TRP A 91 1.63 10.30 16.61
C TRP A 91 1.25 9.78 18.01
N LEU A 92 0.31 8.83 18.09
CA LEU A 92 -0.04 8.16 19.34
C LEU A 92 1.15 7.39 19.94
N PHE A 93 1.91 6.69 19.07
CA PHE A 93 3.11 5.94 19.44
C PHE A 93 4.20 6.83 20.03
N VAL A 94 4.54 7.96 19.40
CA VAL A 94 5.58 8.87 19.89
C VAL A 94 5.18 9.57 21.19
N ARG A 95 3.88 9.72 21.44
CA ARG A 95 3.34 10.31 22.68
C ARG A 95 3.18 9.28 23.81
N ASN A 96 3.53 8.02 23.61
CA ASN A 96 3.30 6.93 24.58
C ASN A 96 1.83 6.80 25.04
N LEU A 97 0.88 7.06 24.14
CA LEU A 97 -0.55 7.01 24.44
C LEU A 97 -1.17 5.65 24.19
N ILE A 98 -0.43 4.73 23.58
CA ILE A 98 -0.89 3.39 23.21
C ILE A 98 0.06 2.32 23.72
N ASP A 99 -0.51 1.19 24.13
CA ASP A 99 0.18 -0.04 24.50
C ASP A 99 0.32 -0.99 23.29
N ALA A 100 0.98 -2.14 23.49
CA ALA A 100 1.20 -3.15 22.45
C ALA A 100 -0.12 -3.64 21.81
N THR A 101 -1.16 -3.81 22.62
CA THR A 101 -2.47 -4.30 22.17
C THR A 101 -3.16 -3.25 21.30
N THR A 102 -3.19 -2.01 21.75
CA THR A 102 -3.76 -0.88 21.00
C THR A 102 -2.96 -0.61 19.71
N GLN A 103 -1.63 -0.68 19.78
CA GLN A 103 -0.77 -0.57 18.59
C GLN A 103 -1.14 -1.64 17.56
N THR A 104 -1.33 -2.88 17.98
CA THR A 104 -1.76 -3.99 17.12
C THR A 104 -3.15 -3.76 16.54
N ALA A 105 -4.09 -3.25 17.32
CA ALA A 105 -5.43 -2.90 16.83
C ALA A 105 -5.36 -1.80 15.78
N CYS A 106 -4.56 -0.77 15.99
CA CYS A 106 -4.31 0.28 15.00
C CYS A 106 -3.75 -0.31 13.71
N TRP A 107 -2.72 -1.15 13.77
CA TRP A 107 -2.16 -1.80 12.59
C TRP A 107 -3.16 -2.72 11.90
N THR A 108 -4.01 -3.44 12.63
CA THR A 108 -5.08 -4.25 12.06
C THR A 108 -6.04 -3.41 11.22
N ILE A 109 -6.45 -2.24 11.73
CA ILE A 109 -7.30 -1.30 11.00
C ILE A 109 -6.57 -0.70 9.79
N ILE A 110 -5.31 -0.32 9.94
CA ILE A 110 -4.49 0.19 8.85
C ILE A 110 -4.40 -0.85 7.73
N PHE A 111 -4.08 -2.10 8.06
CA PHE A 111 -3.93 -3.17 7.07
C PHE A 111 -5.25 -3.61 6.45
N PHE A 112 -6.37 -3.40 7.12
CA PHE A 112 -7.69 -3.56 6.53
C PHE A 112 -7.87 -2.66 5.30
N PHE A 113 -7.46 -1.39 5.36
CA PHE A 113 -7.49 -0.48 4.20
C PHE A 113 -6.29 -0.71 3.26
N ALA A 114 -5.11 -0.92 3.78
CA ALA A 114 -3.88 -1.08 3.01
C ALA A 114 -3.90 -2.33 2.13
N SER A 115 -4.56 -3.41 2.55
CA SER A 115 -4.71 -4.62 1.73
C SER A 115 -5.57 -4.38 0.50
N CYS A 116 -6.61 -3.56 0.62
CA CYS A 116 -7.40 -3.12 -0.53
C CYS A 116 -6.57 -2.23 -1.46
N ALA A 117 -5.77 -1.31 -0.89
CA ALA A 117 -4.87 -0.46 -1.64
C ALA A 117 -3.84 -1.30 -2.43
N ALA A 118 -3.20 -2.28 -1.78
CA ALA A 118 -2.24 -3.17 -2.43
C ALA A 118 -2.87 -3.98 -3.57
N SER A 119 -4.01 -4.61 -3.33
CA SER A 119 -4.74 -5.37 -4.36
C SER A 119 -5.12 -4.49 -5.54
N SER A 120 -5.55 -3.27 -5.29
CA SER A 120 -5.94 -2.32 -6.34
C SER A 120 -4.76 -1.82 -7.17
N ALA A 121 -3.54 -1.76 -6.62
CA ALA A 121 -2.33 -1.43 -7.39
C ALA A 121 -2.08 -2.46 -8.50
N TYR A 122 -2.15 -3.75 -8.16
CA TYR A 122 -2.00 -4.84 -9.14
C TYR A 122 -3.11 -4.82 -10.19
N LEU A 123 -4.36 -4.63 -9.77
CA LEU A 123 -5.49 -4.50 -10.69
C LEU A 123 -5.29 -3.32 -11.65
N THR A 124 -4.91 -2.15 -11.13
CA THR A 124 -4.68 -0.95 -11.94
C THR A 124 -3.64 -1.20 -13.03
N VAL A 125 -2.50 -1.82 -12.68
CA VAL A 125 -1.48 -2.14 -13.68
C VAL A 125 -1.99 -3.18 -14.68
N SER A 126 -2.69 -4.22 -14.23
CA SER A 126 -3.19 -5.28 -15.11
C SER A 126 -4.27 -4.81 -16.10
N GLU A 127 -5.03 -3.77 -15.76
CA GLU A 127 -6.14 -3.30 -16.59
C GLU A 127 -5.80 -2.09 -17.45
N THR A 128 -4.76 -1.34 -17.10
CA THR A 128 -4.42 -0.10 -17.79
C THR A 128 -3.43 -0.27 -18.93
N PHE A 129 -2.84 -1.45 -19.10
CA PHE A 129 -1.90 -1.74 -20.17
C PHE A 129 -2.48 -2.73 -21.20
N PRO A 130 -2.20 -2.55 -22.52
CA PRO A 130 -2.60 -3.46 -23.57
C PRO A 130 -2.19 -4.90 -23.28
N LEU A 131 -2.99 -5.85 -23.80
CA LEU A 131 -2.82 -7.28 -23.53
C LEU A 131 -1.41 -7.79 -23.88
N GLU A 132 -0.85 -7.30 -24.99
CA GLU A 132 0.45 -7.72 -25.52
C GLU A 132 1.62 -7.38 -24.58
N ILE A 133 1.52 -6.28 -23.84
CA ILE A 133 2.58 -5.83 -22.91
C ILE A 133 2.21 -5.93 -21.45
N ARG A 134 1.00 -6.42 -21.12
CA ARG A 134 0.46 -6.45 -19.76
C ARG A 134 1.33 -7.22 -18.78
N ALA A 135 1.74 -8.44 -19.16
CA ALA A 135 2.59 -9.27 -18.30
C ALA A 135 3.94 -8.61 -18.01
N MET A 136 4.54 -7.98 -19.03
CA MET A 136 5.79 -7.24 -18.87
C MET A 136 5.60 -5.99 -18.00
N ALA A 137 4.48 -5.27 -18.15
CA ALA A 137 4.17 -4.12 -17.31
C ALA A 137 4.01 -4.54 -15.84
N ILE A 138 3.23 -5.59 -15.55
CA ILE A 138 3.07 -6.13 -14.19
C ILE A 138 4.44 -6.51 -13.61
N ALA A 139 5.25 -7.27 -14.35
CA ALA A 139 6.58 -7.70 -13.90
C ALA A 139 7.49 -6.51 -13.61
N PHE A 140 7.51 -5.50 -14.47
CA PHE A 140 8.31 -4.29 -14.30
C PHE A 140 7.89 -3.49 -13.06
N PHE A 141 6.60 -3.18 -12.92
CA PHE A 141 6.10 -2.42 -11.78
C PHE A 141 6.26 -3.18 -10.46
N TYR A 142 6.07 -4.50 -10.48
CA TYR A 142 6.34 -5.36 -9.33
C TYR A 142 7.81 -5.33 -8.94
N ALA A 143 8.73 -5.53 -9.90
CA ALA A 143 10.17 -5.53 -9.65
C ALA A 143 10.65 -4.18 -9.08
N VAL A 144 10.20 -3.05 -9.65
CA VAL A 144 10.55 -1.71 -9.17
C VAL A 144 9.94 -1.48 -7.77
N GLY A 145 8.66 -1.78 -7.58
CA GLY A 145 7.98 -1.61 -6.29
C GLY A 145 8.63 -2.45 -5.19
N THR A 146 8.89 -3.73 -5.47
CA THR A 146 9.52 -4.66 -4.51
C THR A 146 10.98 -4.29 -4.26
N GLY A 147 11.72 -3.87 -5.29
CA GLY A 147 13.10 -3.41 -5.12
C GLY A 147 13.20 -2.19 -4.21
N ILE A 148 12.34 -1.19 -4.41
CA ILE A 148 12.28 0.00 -3.55
C ILE A 148 11.70 -0.35 -2.17
N GLY A 149 10.52 -0.95 -2.14
CA GLY A 149 9.81 -1.23 -0.89
C GLY A 149 10.39 -2.39 -0.10
N GLY A 150 10.77 -3.48 -0.77
CA GLY A 150 11.23 -4.71 -0.10
C GLY A 150 12.64 -4.62 0.48
N VAL A 151 13.49 -3.76 -0.07
CA VAL A 151 14.88 -3.58 0.41
C VAL A 151 15.02 -2.31 1.23
N LEU A 152 14.58 -1.17 0.69
CA LEU A 152 14.79 0.13 1.36
C LEU A 152 13.95 0.28 2.62
N ALA A 153 12.70 -0.19 2.63
CA ALA A 153 11.81 0.04 3.76
C ALA A 153 12.26 -0.71 5.02
N PRO A 154 12.52 -2.03 5.02
CA PRO A 154 13.01 -2.72 6.20
C PRO A 154 14.37 -2.19 6.67
N SER A 155 15.28 -1.87 5.74
CA SER A 155 16.60 -1.33 6.07
C SER A 155 16.50 0.04 6.74
N LEU A 156 15.67 0.94 6.21
CA LEU A 156 15.43 2.26 6.81
C LEU A 156 14.80 2.12 8.20
N PHE A 157 13.76 1.30 8.33
CA PHE A 157 13.09 1.12 9.62
C PHE A 157 13.96 0.39 10.63
N GLY A 158 14.78 -0.58 10.21
CA GLY A 158 15.78 -1.20 11.08
C GLY A 158 16.71 -0.15 11.70
N LEU A 159 17.29 0.72 10.88
CA LEU A 159 18.14 1.82 11.35
C LEU A 159 17.40 2.79 12.29
N LEU A 160 16.14 3.10 12.01
CA LEU A 160 15.33 3.98 12.86
C LEU A 160 15.00 3.33 14.21
N ILE A 161 14.73 2.04 14.24
CA ILE A 161 14.44 1.24 15.44
C ILE A 161 15.71 1.10 16.29
N ASP A 162 16.86 0.81 15.67
CA ASP A 162 18.16 0.67 16.35
C ASP A 162 18.56 1.94 17.13
N THR A 163 18.00 3.11 16.78
CA THR A 163 18.21 4.33 17.58
C THR A 163 17.58 4.26 18.97
N GLY A 164 16.67 3.33 19.24
CA GLY A 164 15.87 3.26 20.48
C GLY A 164 14.88 4.43 20.64
N SER A 165 14.78 5.32 19.66
CA SER A 165 13.99 6.55 19.73
C SER A 165 12.64 6.40 19.04
N ARG A 166 11.54 6.55 19.80
CA ARG A 166 10.17 6.61 19.23
C ARG A 166 10.00 7.75 18.23
N VAL A 167 10.74 8.86 18.40
CA VAL A 167 10.72 10.00 17.48
C VAL A 167 11.30 9.62 16.13
N SER A 168 12.41 8.88 16.11
CA SER A 168 13.01 8.40 14.86
C SER A 168 12.04 7.50 14.08
N VAL A 169 11.42 6.54 14.75
CA VAL A 169 10.42 5.65 14.15
C VAL A 169 9.20 6.44 13.64
N PHE A 170 8.76 7.45 14.38
CA PHE A 170 7.67 8.33 13.97
C PHE A 170 7.94 9.04 12.63
N TRP A 171 9.17 9.53 12.41
CA TRP A 171 9.54 10.11 11.12
C TRP A 171 9.47 9.09 9.98
N GLY A 172 9.83 7.84 10.26
CA GLY A 172 9.65 6.72 9.31
C GLY A 172 8.16 6.51 8.97
N TYR A 173 7.28 6.51 9.98
CA TYR A 173 5.84 6.40 9.77
C TYR A 173 5.27 7.58 8.99
N LEU A 174 5.71 8.81 9.26
CA LEU A 174 5.30 9.97 8.49
C LEU A 174 5.75 9.89 7.04
N PHE A 175 6.95 9.39 6.78
CA PHE A 175 7.44 9.18 5.42
C PHE A 175 6.58 8.14 4.67
N GLY A 176 6.32 6.98 5.27
CA GLY A 176 5.43 5.96 4.70
C GLY A 176 4.00 6.48 4.47
N SER A 177 3.47 7.26 5.43
CA SER A 177 2.18 7.95 5.31
C SER A 177 2.16 8.91 4.12
N ALA A 178 3.18 9.75 3.98
CA ALA A 178 3.28 10.71 2.88
C ALA A 178 3.33 10.02 1.52
N LEU A 179 4.05 8.89 1.40
CA LEU A 179 4.07 8.09 0.16
C LEU A 179 2.68 7.55 -0.19
N MET A 180 1.94 7.01 0.78
CA MET A 180 0.59 6.51 0.56
C MET A 180 -0.37 7.63 0.16
N ILE A 181 -0.37 8.76 0.86
CA ILE A 181 -1.20 9.91 0.55
C ILE A 181 -0.87 10.45 -0.84
N PHE A 182 0.42 10.59 -1.16
CA PHE A 182 0.87 11.01 -2.49
C PHE A 182 0.34 10.08 -3.59
N ALA A 183 0.51 8.77 -3.43
CA ALA A 183 0.02 7.79 -4.41
C ALA A 183 -1.52 7.83 -4.55
N GLY A 184 -2.24 8.01 -3.44
CA GLY A 184 -3.69 8.23 -3.45
C GLY A 184 -4.10 9.49 -4.21
N CYS A 185 -3.38 10.60 -4.03
CA CYS A 185 -3.61 11.84 -4.79
C CYS A 185 -3.29 11.65 -6.28
N VAL A 186 -2.22 10.97 -6.62
CA VAL A 186 -1.89 10.63 -8.02
C VAL A 186 -3.00 9.78 -8.65
N ALA A 187 -3.51 8.79 -7.94
CA ALA A 187 -4.64 7.99 -8.39
C ALA A 187 -5.91 8.83 -8.54
N TRP A 188 -6.17 9.75 -7.62
CA TRP A 188 -7.31 10.65 -7.69
C TRP A 188 -7.26 11.57 -8.92
N ILE A 189 -6.09 12.09 -9.26
CA ILE A 189 -5.92 13.07 -10.36
C ILE A 189 -5.86 12.35 -11.72
N TRP A 190 -5.06 11.28 -11.81
CA TRP A 190 -4.71 10.63 -13.08
C TRP A 190 -5.24 9.21 -13.24
N GLY A 191 -5.92 8.66 -12.22
CA GLY A 191 -6.50 7.33 -12.27
C GLY A 191 -7.58 7.21 -13.36
N ILE A 192 -7.70 6.03 -13.93
CA ILE A 192 -8.67 5.71 -14.96
C ILE A 192 -9.89 5.05 -14.32
N ASN A 193 -11.07 5.47 -14.74
CA ASN A 193 -12.32 4.81 -14.39
C ASN A 193 -12.47 3.56 -15.29
N ALA A 194 -12.02 2.43 -14.78
CA ALA A 194 -12.05 1.15 -15.49
C ALA A 194 -13.22 0.24 -15.05
N GLU A 195 -14.03 0.71 -14.09
CA GLU A 195 -15.17 -0.06 -13.60
C GLU A 195 -16.19 -0.34 -14.71
N ARG A 196 -16.65 -1.60 -14.79
CA ARG A 196 -17.67 -2.08 -15.73
C ARG A 196 -17.34 -1.86 -17.21
N LYS A 197 -16.07 -1.67 -17.55
CA LYS A 197 -15.59 -1.55 -18.93
C LYS A 197 -14.86 -2.82 -19.33
N SER A 198 -14.92 -3.17 -20.62
CA SER A 198 -14.08 -4.24 -21.15
C SER A 198 -12.61 -3.85 -21.08
N LEU A 199 -11.71 -4.82 -20.97
CA LEU A 199 -10.27 -4.54 -20.93
C LEU A 199 -9.79 -3.87 -22.24
N GLU A 200 -10.43 -4.22 -23.38
CA GLU A 200 -10.16 -3.66 -24.69
C GLU A 200 -10.58 -2.17 -24.76
N ASP A 201 -11.65 -1.79 -24.07
CA ASP A 201 -12.12 -0.41 -24.00
C ASP A 201 -11.19 0.47 -23.15
N VAL A 202 -10.60 -0.11 -22.10
CA VAL A 202 -9.66 0.60 -21.21
C VAL A 202 -8.27 0.68 -21.84
N ALA A 203 -7.79 -0.42 -22.45
CA ALA A 203 -6.46 -0.53 -23.03
C ALA A 203 -6.54 -1.28 -24.38
N ARG A 204 -6.75 -0.52 -25.46
CA ARG A 204 -6.84 -1.08 -26.81
C ARG A 204 -5.60 -1.89 -27.16
N PRO A 205 -5.75 -3.06 -27.80
CA PRO A 205 -4.63 -3.84 -28.31
C PRO A 205 -3.73 -3.02 -29.23
N LEU A 206 -2.43 -3.27 -29.19
CA LEU A 206 -1.47 -2.55 -30.07
C LEU A 206 -1.68 -2.89 -31.56
N THR A 207 -2.27 -4.06 -31.82
CA THR A 207 -2.60 -4.56 -33.18
C THR A 207 -3.93 -4.02 -33.73
N PHE A 208 -4.65 -3.19 -32.93
CA PHE A 208 -5.92 -2.63 -33.39
C PHE A 208 -5.67 -1.56 -34.46
N VAL A 209 -5.73 -1.96 -35.72
CA VAL A 209 -5.80 -1.05 -36.86
C VAL A 209 -7.22 -0.55 -36.93
N GLY A 210 -7.44 0.73 -36.55
CA GLY A 210 -8.74 1.36 -36.70
C GLY A 210 -9.16 1.31 -38.18
N THR A 211 -10.22 0.61 -38.49
CA THR A 211 -10.94 0.80 -39.75
C THR A 211 -11.58 2.18 -39.68
N GLU A 212 -11.01 3.14 -40.41
CA GLU A 212 -11.64 4.41 -40.74
C GLU A 212 -12.92 4.20 -41.51
#